data_2f4aa627b4034e14251fe00fd4439742
#
_entry.id   2f4aa627b4034e14251fe00fd4439742
#
_cell.length_a   1.000
_cell.length_b   1.000
_cell.length_c   1.000
_cell.angle_alpha   90.00
_cell.angle_beta   90.00
_cell.angle_gamma   90.00
#
_symmetry.space_group_name_H-M   'P 1'
#
loop_
_entity.id
_entity.type
_entity.pdbx_description
1 polymer ?
#
loop_
_entity_poly.entity_id
_entity_poly.type
_entity_poly.pdbx_seq_one_letter_code
_entity_poly.pdbx_strand_id
1 'polypeptide(L)'
;MPSCCGILVHETCHRDQWSENCKYWRQKVDGYDPLVWLQEWLDGDISLRGEKLSKVLTGSALVELDCEVRSVKKIKDYELPFDLCDYRKKANAYVWFYQCMRYTRRWYAKGKAPHAVPAVWQAMPNDFDNDYSKIPRKFKDLMLQHCF
;
A
#
# COMPACT_ATOMS: atom_id res chain seq x y z
N MET A 1 -7.80 -4.63 -14.81
CA MET A 1 -6.70 -5.43 -14.25
C MET A 1 -5.42 -4.60 -14.33
N PRO A 2 -4.57 -4.58 -13.30
CA PRO A 2 -3.19 -4.19 -13.55
C PRO A 2 -2.69 -5.13 -14.63
N SER A 3 -2.08 -4.60 -15.69
CA SER A 3 -1.48 -5.44 -16.72
C SER A 3 -0.47 -6.38 -16.02
N CYS A 4 -0.29 -7.61 -16.52
CA CYS A 4 0.73 -8.52 -15.99
C CYS A 4 2.09 -7.83 -15.85
N CYS A 5 2.42 -6.90 -16.75
CA CYS A 5 3.62 -6.08 -16.69
C CYS A 5 3.68 -5.18 -15.43
N GLY A 6 2.56 -4.58 -15.00
CA GLY A 6 2.53 -3.74 -13.80
C GLY A 6 2.82 -4.54 -12.53
N ILE A 7 2.27 -5.75 -12.43
CA ILE A 7 2.56 -6.66 -11.32
C ILE A 7 4.04 -7.06 -11.34
N LEU A 8 4.60 -7.41 -12.50
CA LEU A 8 6.01 -7.77 -12.61
C LEU A 8 6.94 -6.64 -12.18
N VAL A 9 6.66 -5.41 -12.59
CA VAL A 9 7.44 -4.24 -12.15
C VAL A 9 7.42 -4.12 -10.64
N HIS A 10 6.24 -4.18 -10.03
CA HIS A 10 6.04 -4.12 -8.58
C HIS A 10 6.81 -5.24 -7.85
N GLU A 11 6.64 -6.49 -8.24
CA GLU A 11 7.33 -7.63 -7.62
C GLU A 11 8.86 -7.55 -7.75
N THR A 12 9.38 -7.04 -8.87
CA THR A 12 10.82 -6.81 -9.00
C THR A 12 11.33 -5.72 -8.04
N CYS A 13 10.47 -4.77 -7.65
CA CYS A 13 10.84 -3.75 -6.66
C CYS A 13 10.92 -4.31 -5.23
N HIS A 14 10.04 -5.25 -4.86
CA HIS A 14 10.16 -5.98 -3.59
C HIS A 14 11.44 -6.81 -3.54
N ARG A 15 11.80 -7.48 -4.63
CA ARG A 15 13.08 -8.18 -4.73
C ARG A 15 14.28 -7.23 -4.53
N ASP A 16 14.22 -6.04 -5.11
CA ASP A 16 15.29 -5.04 -4.95
C ASP A 16 15.35 -4.52 -3.50
N GLN A 17 14.20 -4.26 -2.86
CA GLN A 17 14.14 -3.92 -1.43
C GLN A 17 14.82 -4.96 -0.56
N TRP A 18 14.55 -6.23 -0.83
CA TRP A 18 15.15 -7.35 -0.11
C TRP A 18 16.66 -7.44 -0.38
N SER A 19 17.09 -7.42 -1.63
CA SER A 19 18.51 -7.57 -2.01
C SER A 19 19.39 -6.41 -1.52
N GLU A 20 18.84 -5.20 -1.50
CA GLU A 20 19.51 -4.01 -0.98
C GLU A 20 19.42 -3.90 0.55
N ASN A 21 18.62 -4.76 1.18
CA ASN A 21 18.35 -4.70 2.61
C ASN A 21 17.89 -3.29 3.04
N CYS A 22 16.95 -2.70 2.31
CA CYS A 22 16.55 -1.31 2.49
C CYS A 22 15.90 -1.06 3.87
N LYS A 23 15.90 0.19 4.32
CA LYS A 23 15.43 0.57 5.67
C LYS A 23 13.99 0.14 5.95
N TYR A 24 13.10 0.20 4.95
CA TYR A 24 11.69 -0.17 5.11
C TYR A 24 11.51 -1.69 5.20
N TRP A 25 12.32 -2.46 4.47
CA TRP A 25 12.33 -3.90 4.55
C TRP A 25 12.87 -4.42 5.89
N ARG A 26 13.84 -3.69 6.48
CA ARG A 26 14.45 -4.04 7.77
C ARG A 26 13.70 -3.55 8.98
N GLN A 27 12.75 -2.64 8.81
CA GLN A 27 12.07 -2.01 9.95
C GLN A 27 11.39 -3.04 10.84
N LYS A 28 11.39 -2.76 12.14
CA LYS A 28 10.72 -3.59 13.15
C LYS A 28 9.85 -2.72 14.05
N VAL A 29 8.73 -3.28 14.47
CA VAL A 29 7.88 -2.74 15.54
C VAL A 29 7.99 -3.69 16.72
N ASP A 30 8.57 -3.22 17.82
CA ASP A 30 8.86 -4.05 19.01
C ASP A 30 9.59 -5.37 18.67
N GLY A 31 10.52 -5.33 17.71
CA GLY A 31 11.30 -6.48 17.26
C GLY A 31 10.65 -7.36 16.19
N TYR A 32 9.41 -7.09 15.78
CA TYR A 32 8.65 -7.87 14.81
C TYR A 32 8.49 -7.15 13.47
N ASP A 33 8.37 -7.93 12.41
CA ASP A 33 8.08 -7.42 11.07
C ASP A 33 6.64 -6.86 11.01
N PRO A 34 6.44 -5.60 10.57
CA PRO A 34 5.11 -5.01 10.49
C PRO A 34 4.14 -5.79 9.61
N LEU A 35 4.59 -6.35 8.48
CA LEU A 35 3.72 -7.11 7.56
C LEU A 35 3.27 -8.43 8.19
N VAL A 36 4.17 -9.12 8.91
CA VAL A 36 3.82 -10.35 9.64
C VAL A 36 2.79 -10.04 10.72
N TRP A 37 3.04 -9.03 11.54
CA TRP A 37 2.10 -8.64 12.60
C TRP A 37 0.76 -8.12 12.06
N LEU A 38 0.78 -7.43 10.92
CA LEU A 38 -0.46 -7.04 10.24
C LEU A 38 -1.29 -8.27 9.88
N GLN A 39 -0.67 -9.29 9.28
CA GLN A 39 -1.38 -10.52 8.90
C GLN A 39 -1.92 -11.27 10.11
N GLU A 40 -1.11 -11.49 11.15
CA GLU A 40 -1.57 -12.14 12.40
C GLU A 40 -2.71 -11.37 13.08
N TRP A 41 -2.68 -10.03 13.01
CA TRP A 41 -3.77 -9.21 13.54
C TRP A 41 -5.04 -9.34 12.70
N LEU A 42 -4.94 -9.38 11.37
CA LEU A 42 -6.09 -9.58 10.47
C LEU A 42 -6.71 -10.97 10.68
N ASP A 43 -5.88 -11.99 10.85
CA ASP A 43 -6.31 -13.39 11.10
C ASP A 43 -6.92 -13.58 12.51
N GLY A 44 -6.69 -12.63 13.40
CA GLY A 44 -7.22 -12.68 14.76
C GLY A 44 -6.30 -13.35 15.78
N ASP A 45 -5.11 -13.74 15.38
CA ASP A 45 -4.13 -14.45 16.23
C ASP A 45 -3.53 -13.54 17.29
N ILE A 46 -3.42 -12.24 17.00
CA ILE A 46 -2.93 -11.24 17.94
C ILE A 46 -3.89 -10.05 18.07
N SER A 47 -3.76 -9.32 19.17
CA SER A 47 -4.49 -8.07 19.40
C SER A 47 -3.54 -6.88 19.34
N LEU A 48 -3.76 -6.00 18.35
CA LEU A 48 -3.05 -4.73 18.22
C LEU A 48 -4.01 -3.56 18.43
N ARG A 49 -3.58 -2.56 19.23
CA ARG A 49 -4.38 -1.37 19.54
C ARG A 49 -3.49 -0.11 19.63
N GLY A 50 -4.11 1.06 19.57
CA GLY A 50 -3.47 2.34 19.84
C GLY A 50 -2.22 2.57 18.97
N GLU A 51 -1.15 3.00 19.62
CA GLU A 51 0.11 3.33 18.95
C GLU A 51 0.76 2.14 18.25
N LYS A 52 0.67 0.95 18.84
CA LYS A 52 1.23 -0.27 18.26
C LYS A 52 0.57 -0.63 16.93
N LEU A 53 -0.77 -0.60 16.86
CA LEU A 53 -1.50 -0.78 15.62
C LEU A 53 -1.11 0.31 14.60
N SER A 54 -0.98 1.56 15.03
CA SER A 54 -0.55 2.66 14.16
C SER A 54 0.83 2.42 13.56
N LYS A 55 1.79 1.98 14.35
CA LYS A 55 3.15 1.64 13.87
C LYS A 55 3.14 0.47 12.89
N VAL A 56 2.35 -0.55 13.15
CA VAL A 56 2.23 -1.72 12.26
C VAL A 56 1.62 -1.33 10.91
N LEU A 57 0.49 -0.62 10.91
CA LEU A 57 -0.17 -0.17 9.68
C LEU A 57 0.71 0.78 8.87
N THR A 58 1.34 1.75 9.53
CA THR A 58 2.24 2.71 8.87
C THR A 58 3.49 2.03 8.36
N GLY A 59 4.09 1.13 9.13
CA GLY A 59 5.26 0.37 8.70
C GLY A 59 4.97 -0.48 7.46
N SER A 60 3.83 -1.17 7.43
CA SER A 60 3.38 -1.94 6.27
C SER A 60 3.14 -1.04 5.05
N ALA A 61 2.47 0.10 5.23
CA ALA A 61 2.24 1.06 4.16
C ALA A 61 3.56 1.63 3.57
N LEU A 62 4.58 1.85 4.41
CA LEU A 62 5.87 2.38 3.96
C LEU A 62 6.69 1.39 3.13
N VAL A 63 6.58 0.09 3.37
CA VAL A 63 7.19 -0.93 2.50
C VAL A 63 6.60 -0.83 1.10
N GLU A 64 5.28 -0.76 1.00
CA GLU A 64 4.57 -0.65 -0.27
C GLU A 64 4.85 0.70 -0.95
N LEU A 65 4.86 1.79 -0.21
CA LEU A 65 5.19 3.12 -0.76
C LEU A 65 6.58 3.14 -1.40
N ASP A 66 7.60 2.62 -0.72
CA ASP A 66 8.95 2.55 -1.29
C ASP A 66 8.99 1.66 -2.54
N CYS A 67 8.25 0.54 -2.54
CA CYS A 67 8.06 -0.31 -3.70
C CYS A 67 7.44 0.47 -4.88
N GLU A 68 6.37 1.24 -4.63
CA GLU A 68 5.69 2.02 -5.67
C GLU A 68 6.55 3.18 -6.20
N VAL A 69 7.32 3.84 -5.34
CA VAL A 69 8.30 4.87 -5.75
C VAL A 69 9.35 4.27 -6.68
N ARG A 70 9.87 3.09 -6.37
CA ARG A 70 10.81 2.33 -7.21
C ARG A 70 10.16 1.92 -8.53
N SER A 71 8.90 1.50 -8.50
CA SER A 71 8.13 1.13 -9.68
C SER A 71 7.97 2.30 -10.65
N VAL A 72 7.62 3.48 -10.14
CA VAL A 72 7.56 4.72 -10.95
C VAL A 72 8.91 5.04 -11.57
N LYS A 73 10.00 4.87 -10.82
CA LYS A 73 11.35 5.07 -11.36
C LYS A 73 11.66 4.09 -12.49
N LYS A 74 11.40 2.79 -12.30
CA LYS A 74 11.61 1.78 -13.35
C LYS A 74 10.75 2.04 -14.58
N ILE A 75 9.49 2.41 -14.42
CA ILE A 75 8.60 2.77 -15.53
C ILE A 75 9.22 3.88 -16.38
N LYS A 76 9.78 4.92 -15.74
CA LYS A 76 10.45 6.02 -16.43
C LYS A 76 11.77 5.59 -17.08
N ASP A 77 12.63 4.93 -16.32
CA ASP A 77 13.99 4.59 -16.76
C ASP A 77 13.98 3.60 -17.95
N TYR A 78 12.99 2.71 -18.01
CA TYR A 78 12.84 1.72 -19.07
C TYR A 78 11.78 2.11 -20.12
N GLU A 79 11.24 3.32 -20.04
CA GLU A 79 10.21 3.83 -20.96
C GLU A 79 9.03 2.87 -21.14
N LEU A 80 8.59 2.25 -20.04
CA LEU A 80 7.52 1.26 -20.06
C LEU A 80 6.17 1.93 -20.42
N PRO A 81 5.28 1.25 -21.15
CA PRO A 81 4.05 1.83 -21.68
C PRO A 81 2.96 1.99 -20.62
N PHE A 82 3.22 2.77 -19.56
CA PHE A 82 2.26 3.10 -18.52
C PHE A 82 1.98 4.60 -18.49
N ASP A 83 0.71 4.98 -18.28
CA ASP A 83 0.39 6.32 -17.85
C ASP A 83 0.82 6.51 -16.39
N LEU A 84 1.81 7.38 -16.18
CA LEU A 84 2.40 7.59 -14.86
C LEU A 84 1.45 8.30 -13.88
N CYS A 85 0.53 9.13 -14.39
CA CYS A 85 -0.48 9.77 -13.57
C CYS A 85 -1.45 8.72 -13.00
N ASP A 86 -1.99 7.88 -13.87
CA ASP A 86 -2.88 6.79 -13.48
C ASP A 86 -2.18 5.78 -12.58
N TYR A 87 -0.92 5.46 -12.89
CA TYR A 87 -0.12 4.54 -12.06
C TYR A 87 0.01 5.07 -10.63
N ARG A 88 0.43 6.33 -10.44
CA ARG A 88 0.58 6.92 -9.11
C ARG A 88 -0.74 7.02 -8.35
N LYS A 89 -1.84 7.35 -9.01
CA LYS A 89 -3.18 7.35 -8.38
C LYS A 89 -3.55 5.97 -7.87
N LYS A 90 -3.33 4.92 -8.65
CA LYS A 90 -3.57 3.54 -8.26
C LYS A 90 -2.67 3.11 -7.11
N ALA A 91 -1.39 3.46 -7.17
CA ALA A 91 -0.44 3.23 -6.10
C ALA A 91 -0.85 3.93 -4.79
N ASN A 92 -1.25 5.20 -4.85
CA ASN A 92 -1.79 5.93 -3.70
C ASN A 92 -3.02 5.25 -3.09
N ALA A 93 -3.95 4.76 -3.92
CA ALA A 93 -5.12 4.04 -3.44
C ALA A 93 -4.71 2.77 -2.67
N TYR A 94 -3.73 2.04 -3.17
CA TYR A 94 -3.23 0.83 -2.52
C TYR A 94 -2.49 1.13 -1.21
N VAL A 95 -1.58 2.09 -1.20
CA VAL A 95 -0.82 2.47 0.00
C VAL A 95 -1.73 3.03 1.10
N TRP A 96 -2.67 3.93 0.77
CA TRP A 96 -3.64 4.44 1.74
C TRP A 96 -4.57 3.36 2.31
N PHE A 97 -4.81 2.28 1.57
CA PHE A 97 -5.67 1.20 2.03
C PHE A 97 -5.19 0.55 3.32
N TYR A 98 -3.88 0.48 3.56
CA TYR A 98 -3.33 -0.04 4.82
C TYR A 98 -3.90 0.69 6.05
N GLN A 99 -4.03 2.01 5.98
CA GLN A 99 -4.66 2.77 7.07
C GLN A 99 -6.18 2.56 7.16
N CYS A 100 -6.84 2.22 6.05
CA CYS A 100 -8.26 1.91 6.05
C CYS A 100 -8.57 0.62 6.84
N MET A 101 -7.66 -0.36 6.87
CA MET A 101 -7.81 -1.60 7.62
C MET A 101 -8.02 -1.39 9.13
N ARG A 102 -7.59 -0.24 9.68
CA ARG A 102 -7.88 0.14 11.07
C ARG A 102 -9.36 0.08 11.40
N TYR A 103 -10.20 0.41 10.44
CA TYR A 103 -11.66 0.53 10.62
C TYR A 103 -12.40 -0.76 10.31
N THR A 104 -11.82 -1.64 9.53
CA THR A 104 -12.49 -2.84 9.01
C THR A 104 -11.89 -4.14 9.53
N ARG A 105 -10.60 -4.12 9.90
CA ARG A 105 -9.80 -5.29 10.27
C ARG A 105 -9.89 -6.40 9.22
N ARG A 106 -9.90 -6.05 7.95
CA ARG A 106 -9.92 -7.01 6.84
C ARG A 106 -9.39 -6.40 5.56
N TRP A 107 -9.00 -7.26 4.64
CA TRP A 107 -8.73 -6.91 3.26
C TRP A 107 -10.02 -6.48 2.54
N TYR A 108 -9.85 -5.85 1.38
CA TYR A 108 -10.95 -5.54 0.47
C TYR A 108 -11.67 -6.81 -0.01
N ALA A 109 -12.93 -6.70 -0.41
CA ALA A 109 -13.69 -7.78 -0.99
C ALA A 109 -13.09 -8.24 -2.34
N LYS A 110 -13.31 -9.49 -2.71
CA LYS A 110 -12.82 -10.04 -3.98
C LYS A 110 -13.26 -9.18 -5.16
N GLY A 111 -12.31 -8.76 -5.99
CA GLY A 111 -12.54 -7.90 -7.15
C GLY A 111 -12.71 -6.40 -6.83
N LYS A 112 -12.62 -5.99 -5.56
CA LYS A 112 -12.77 -4.61 -5.11
C LYS A 112 -11.48 -3.99 -4.57
N ALA A 113 -10.32 -4.43 -5.08
CA ALA A 113 -9.05 -3.84 -4.71
C ALA A 113 -9.05 -2.33 -4.98
N PRO A 114 -8.57 -1.47 -4.06
CA PRO A 114 -8.69 -0.01 -4.17
C PRO A 114 -8.08 0.56 -5.45
N HIS A 115 -6.99 -0.03 -5.93
CA HIS A 115 -6.35 0.33 -7.19
C HIS A 115 -7.12 -0.13 -8.45
N ALA A 116 -8.08 -1.02 -8.30
CA ALA A 116 -8.92 -1.54 -9.40
C ALA A 116 -10.31 -0.89 -9.44
N VAL A 117 -10.72 -0.17 -8.39
CA VAL A 117 -12.02 0.50 -8.30
C VAL A 117 -11.91 1.95 -8.78
N PRO A 118 -12.48 2.32 -9.95
CA PRO A 118 -12.33 3.67 -10.51
C PRO A 118 -12.77 4.78 -9.56
N ALA A 119 -13.90 4.61 -8.86
CA ALA A 119 -14.39 5.59 -7.90
C ALA A 119 -13.39 5.91 -6.76
N VAL A 120 -12.50 4.96 -6.45
CA VAL A 120 -11.47 5.11 -5.43
C VAL A 120 -10.20 5.70 -6.03
N TRP A 121 -9.56 4.99 -6.97
CA TRP A 121 -8.23 5.39 -7.44
C TRP A 121 -8.24 6.71 -8.23
N GLN A 122 -9.30 7.03 -8.98
CA GLN A 122 -9.38 8.29 -9.72
C GLN A 122 -9.46 9.53 -8.81
N ALA A 123 -9.92 9.34 -7.57
CA ALA A 123 -9.97 10.40 -6.57
C ALA A 123 -8.64 10.65 -5.86
N MET A 124 -7.65 9.77 -6.06
CA MET A 124 -6.34 9.89 -5.43
C MET A 124 -5.49 11.01 -6.05
N PRO A 125 -4.53 11.59 -5.30
CA PRO A 125 -3.60 12.56 -5.83
C PRO A 125 -2.65 11.94 -6.86
N ASN A 126 -2.10 12.79 -7.74
CA ASN A 126 -1.12 12.39 -8.75
C ASN A 126 0.28 12.16 -8.18
N ASP A 127 0.58 12.76 -7.03
CA ASP A 127 1.87 12.64 -6.37
C ASP A 127 1.75 11.85 -5.08
N PHE A 128 2.85 11.22 -4.67
CA PHE A 128 2.91 10.56 -3.38
C PHE A 128 2.91 11.58 -2.25
N ASP A 129 2.23 11.24 -1.15
CA ASP A 129 2.22 12.05 0.06
C ASP A 129 3.54 11.85 0.85
N ASN A 130 3.82 12.80 1.73
CA ASN A 130 4.96 12.71 2.66
C ASN A 130 4.60 11.96 3.94
N ASP A 131 3.32 11.79 4.25
CA ASP A 131 2.84 11.16 5.47
C ASP A 131 1.63 10.25 5.21
N TYR A 132 1.85 8.96 5.30
CA TYR A 132 0.81 7.93 5.21
C TYR A 132 0.38 7.37 6.58
N SER A 133 0.65 8.07 7.67
CA SER A 133 0.27 7.62 9.02
C SER A 133 -1.22 7.76 9.31
N LYS A 134 -1.92 8.66 8.59
CA LYS A 134 -3.36 8.92 8.76
C LYS A 134 -4.02 9.11 7.40
N ILE A 135 -4.98 8.24 7.09
CA ILE A 135 -5.74 8.37 5.85
C ILE A 135 -6.64 9.61 5.88
N PRO A 136 -6.62 10.47 4.84
CA PRO A 136 -7.58 11.55 4.70
C PRO A 136 -9.02 11.03 4.70
N ARG A 137 -9.93 11.74 5.39
CA ARG A 137 -11.33 11.34 5.56
C ARG A 137 -12.00 11.01 4.23
N LYS A 138 -11.79 11.85 3.22
CA LYS A 138 -12.34 11.65 1.88
C LYS A 138 -11.98 10.29 1.28
N PHE A 139 -10.72 9.88 1.38
CA PHE A 139 -10.24 8.62 0.82
C PHE A 139 -10.75 7.43 1.63
N LYS A 140 -10.74 7.55 2.96
CA LYS A 140 -11.33 6.54 3.85
C LYS A 140 -12.79 6.27 3.49
N ASP A 141 -13.62 7.32 3.37
CA ASP A 141 -15.04 7.19 3.12
C ASP A 141 -15.29 6.50 1.75
N LEU A 142 -14.53 6.86 0.72
CA LEU A 142 -14.59 6.19 -0.59
C LEU A 142 -14.22 4.70 -0.51
N MET A 143 -13.15 4.36 0.22
CA MET A 143 -12.73 2.97 0.37
C MET A 143 -13.77 2.15 1.15
N LEU A 144 -14.32 2.71 2.25
CA LEU A 144 -15.36 2.03 3.02
C LEU A 144 -16.63 1.79 2.18
N GLN A 145 -16.96 2.70 1.29
CA GLN A 145 -18.13 2.58 0.41
C GLN A 145 -17.94 1.57 -0.71
N HIS A 146 -16.74 1.44 -1.26
CA HIS A 146 -16.55 0.75 -2.54
C HIS A 146 -15.68 -0.51 -2.48
N CYS A 147 -14.86 -0.68 -1.42
CA CYS A 147 -13.90 -1.80 -1.34
C CYS A 147 -14.37 -2.98 -0.46
N PHE A 148 -15.48 -2.84 0.25
CA PHE A 148 -15.96 -3.88 1.18
C PHE A 148 -17.34 -4.40 0.84
#